data_4a3c608c374a16a64476169d1fd055b8
#
_entry.id   4a3c608c374a16a64476169d1fd055b8
#
_cell.length_a   1.000
_cell.length_b   1.000
_cell.length_c   1.000
_cell.angle_alpha   90.00
_cell.angle_beta   90.00
_cell.angle_gamma   90.00
#
_symmetry.space_group_name_H-M   'P 1'
#
loop_
_entity.id
_entity.type
_entity.pdbx_description
1 polymer ?
#
loop_
_entity_poly.entity_id
_entity_poly.type
_entity_poly.pdbx_seq_one_letter_code
_entity_poly.pdbx_strand_id
1 'polypeptide(L)'
;MLNTAPLMPKIYFISDLHLGATYFPDPRKWEMRVVEFLETVAADATELYLLGDILDYWYEYRNVAPRGFVRFFGALARMADRGVKIHWFIGNHDIWLFDYLRNEIGFEVVDGYVVREILGKRFFLSHGDGVGKLKPGFRFLRALFRNKVCQKLYAAVHPRWTIAFAHRWSTSSRDYSPENIPQFEGEDKEPLVQFSREYLRDVDSSIDYFVYGHRHILLDMRLVPNDSRIVILGDWIHHFSYGVYDGKDFELKLYRPSAK
;
A
#
# COMPACT_ATOMS: atom_id res chain seq x y z
N MET A 1 -25.27 -18.87 27.55
CA MET A 1 -24.82 -17.58 26.97
C MET A 1 -23.31 -17.57 27.00
N LEU A 2 -22.67 -17.79 25.86
CA LEU A 2 -21.21 -17.69 25.75
C LEU A 2 -20.85 -16.22 25.88
N ASN A 3 -20.10 -15.90 26.93
CA ASN A 3 -19.58 -14.56 27.19
C ASN A 3 -18.44 -14.31 26.22
N THR A 4 -18.73 -13.94 24.95
CA THR A 4 -17.73 -13.50 24.01
C THR A 4 -17.34 -12.10 24.42
N ALA A 5 -16.18 -11.98 25.07
CA ALA A 5 -15.56 -10.67 25.24
C ALA A 5 -15.52 -9.99 23.86
N PRO A 6 -15.85 -8.69 23.75
CA PRO A 6 -15.77 -7.99 22.47
C PRO A 6 -14.36 -8.16 21.92
N LEU A 7 -14.26 -8.66 20.70
CA LEU A 7 -13.00 -8.73 19.99
C LEU A 7 -12.39 -7.31 19.96
N MET A 8 -11.18 -7.19 20.47
CA MET A 8 -10.46 -5.90 20.43
C MET A 8 -10.33 -5.50 18.96
N PRO A 9 -10.66 -4.23 18.62
CA PRO A 9 -10.56 -3.77 17.26
C PRO A 9 -9.12 -3.88 16.76
N LYS A 10 -8.93 -4.48 15.59
CA LYS A 10 -7.61 -4.56 14.95
C LYS A 10 -7.61 -3.78 13.65
N ILE A 11 -6.53 -3.07 13.47
CA ILE A 11 -6.25 -2.26 12.29
C ILE A 11 -5.12 -2.94 11.53
N TYR A 12 -5.35 -3.23 10.24
CA TYR A 12 -4.38 -3.92 9.40
C TYR A 12 -3.79 -3.00 8.34
N PHE A 13 -2.51 -3.21 8.03
CA PHE A 13 -1.75 -2.41 7.08
C PHE A 13 -1.00 -3.34 6.12
N ILE A 14 -1.19 -3.17 4.82
CA ILE A 14 -0.46 -3.88 3.77
C ILE A 14 -0.08 -2.91 2.65
N SER A 15 0.98 -3.22 1.92
CA SER A 15 1.43 -2.44 0.76
C SER A 15 2.17 -3.31 -0.25
N ASP A 16 2.44 -2.77 -1.42
CA ASP A 16 3.34 -3.34 -2.41
C ASP A 16 2.96 -4.79 -2.79
N LEU A 17 1.67 -5.00 -3.10
CA LEU A 17 1.15 -6.29 -3.56
C LEU A 17 1.49 -6.54 -5.02
N HIS A 18 1.58 -5.50 -5.84
CA HIS A 18 1.83 -5.51 -7.27
C HIS A 18 1.01 -6.55 -8.03
N LEU A 19 -0.28 -6.67 -7.68
CA LEU A 19 -1.16 -7.63 -8.36
C LEU A 19 -1.21 -7.33 -9.86
N GLY A 20 -1.02 -8.35 -10.67
CA GLY A 20 -0.98 -8.25 -12.12
C GLY A 20 0.41 -8.03 -12.71
N ALA A 21 1.44 -7.96 -11.90
CA ALA A 21 2.81 -7.87 -12.37
C ALA A 21 3.20 -9.08 -13.23
N THR A 22 3.89 -8.80 -14.33
CA THR A 22 4.23 -9.82 -15.34
C THR A 22 5.37 -10.74 -14.92
N TYR A 23 6.10 -10.41 -13.87
CA TYR A 23 7.16 -11.25 -13.32
C TYR A 23 6.65 -12.37 -12.38
N PHE A 24 5.38 -12.36 -12.00
CA PHE A 24 4.81 -13.48 -11.26
C PHE A 24 4.59 -14.70 -12.17
N PRO A 25 5.17 -15.86 -11.84
CA PRO A 25 4.99 -17.07 -12.65
C PRO A 25 3.53 -17.53 -12.73
N ASP A 26 2.78 -17.33 -11.65
CA ASP A 26 1.36 -17.63 -11.53
C ASP A 26 0.61 -16.47 -10.87
N PRO A 27 0.16 -15.46 -11.66
CA PRO A 27 -0.55 -14.29 -11.13
C PRO A 27 -1.82 -14.67 -10.36
N ARG A 28 -2.46 -15.78 -10.74
CA ARG A 28 -3.66 -16.26 -10.07
C ARG A 28 -3.37 -16.76 -8.66
N LYS A 29 -2.33 -17.54 -8.50
CA LYS A 29 -1.88 -18.03 -7.19
C LYS A 29 -1.50 -16.89 -6.27
N TRP A 30 -0.89 -15.83 -6.85
CA TRP A 30 -0.56 -14.60 -6.11
C TRP A 30 -1.80 -13.88 -5.59
N GLU A 31 -2.77 -13.62 -6.48
CA GLU A 31 -4.06 -13.04 -6.11
C GLU A 31 -4.73 -13.85 -5.00
N MET A 32 -4.77 -15.18 -5.12
CA MET A 32 -5.41 -16.06 -4.15
C MET A 32 -4.75 -16.03 -2.77
N ARG A 33 -3.43 -15.86 -2.69
CA ARG A 33 -2.71 -15.70 -1.42
C ARG A 33 -3.14 -14.43 -0.69
N VAL A 34 -3.27 -13.32 -1.42
CA VAL A 34 -3.77 -12.06 -0.85
C VAL A 34 -5.22 -12.21 -0.41
N VAL A 35 -6.07 -12.87 -1.19
CA VAL A 35 -7.47 -13.15 -0.83
C VAL A 35 -7.56 -13.98 0.45
N GLU A 36 -6.76 -15.04 0.59
CA GLU A 36 -6.72 -15.87 1.80
C GLU A 36 -6.33 -15.05 3.04
N PHE A 37 -5.36 -14.17 2.90
CA PHE A 37 -5.00 -13.22 3.97
C PHE A 37 -6.18 -12.31 4.33
N LEU A 38 -6.81 -11.66 3.34
CA LEU A 38 -7.94 -10.76 3.58
C LEU A 38 -9.11 -11.50 4.27
N GLU A 39 -9.41 -12.72 3.86
CA GLU A 39 -10.44 -13.55 4.50
C GLU A 39 -10.07 -13.92 5.94
N THR A 40 -8.79 -14.14 6.22
CA THR A 40 -8.28 -14.43 7.57
C THR A 40 -8.45 -13.23 8.49
N VAL A 41 -8.02 -12.04 8.04
CA VAL A 41 -8.07 -10.83 8.88
C VAL A 41 -9.47 -10.22 8.96
N ALA A 42 -10.35 -10.50 8.00
CA ALA A 42 -11.74 -10.03 8.01
C ALA A 42 -12.55 -10.49 9.25
N ALA A 43 -12.02 -11.45 10.01
CA ALA A 43 -12.67 -11.95 11.23
C ALA A 43 -12.62 -10.94 12.39
N ASP A 44 -11.58 -10.11 12.46
CA ASP A 44 -11.35 -9.16 13.56
C ASP A 44 -10.89 -7.76 13.10
N ALA A 45 -10.74 -7.54 11.78
CA ALA A 45 -10.41 -6.23 11.22
C ALA A 45 -11.56 -5.24 11.41
N THR A 46 -11.25 -4.06 11.91
CA THR A 46 -12.16 -2.89 11.89
C THR A 46 -11.76 -1.88 10.82
N GLU A 47 -10.47 -1.78 10.53
CA GLU A 47 -9.95 -0.97 9.43
C GLU A 47 -8.84 -1.72 8.68
N LEU A 48 -8.74 -1.46 7.38
CA LEU A 48 -7.70 -1.97 6.50
C LEU A 48 -7.08 -0.81 5.73
N TYR A 49 -5.77 -0.64 5.88
CA TYR A 49 -4.98 0.34 5.16
C TYR A 49 -4.17 -0.36 4.05
N LEU A 50 -4.49 -0.05 2.81
CA LEU A 50 -3.76 -0.44 1.60
C LEU A 50 -2.82 0.71 1.26
N LEU A 51 -1.55 0.61 1.65
CA LEU A 51 -0.59 1.73 1.56
C LEU A 51 0.12 1.81 0.19
N GLY A 52 -0.63 1.66 -0.90
CA GLY A 52 -0.19 1.89 -2.28
C GLY A 52 0.54 0.71 -2.94
N ASP A 53 0.70 0.81 -4.26
CA ASP A 53 1.26 -0.23 -5.12
C ASP A 53 0.55 -1.59 -4.94
N ILE A 54 -0.78 -1.53 -4.77
CA ILE A 54 -1.64 -2.71 -4.64
C ILE A 54 -1.79 -3.41 -5.99
N LEU A 55 -1.95 -2.62 -7.04
CA LEU A 55 -2.00 -3.09 -8.43
C LEU A 55 -0.72 -2.63 -9.14
N ASP A 56 -0.11 -3.51 -9.92
CA ASP A 56 1.09 -3.18 -10.70
C ASP A 56 0.82 -2.15 -11.81
N TYR A 57 -0.41 -2.14 -12.29
CA TYR A 57 -0.95 -1.14 -13.19
C TYR A 57 -2.45 -1.04 -13.02
N TRP A 58 -2.97 0.18 -12.92
CA TRP A 58 -4.40 0.45 -12.94
C TRP A 58 -4.68 1.79 -13.61
N TYR A 59 -5.67 1.81 -14.49
CA TYR A 59 -6.20 3.04 -15.09
C TYR A 59 -7.71 2.90 -15.26
N GLU A 60 -8.47 3.77 -14.62
CA GLU A 60 -9.94 3.82 -14.77
C GLU A 60 -10.30 4.68 -15.96
N TYR A 61 -10.62 4.04 -17.10
CA TYR A 61 -11.24 4.71 -18.22
C TYR A 61 -12.73 4.94 -17.90
N ARG A 62 -13.36 5.85 -18.61
CA ARG A 62 -14.77 6.19 -18.35
C ARG A 62 -15.71 4.97 -18.34
N ASN A 63 -15.54 4.02 -19.25
CA ASN A 63 -16.45 2.88 -19.43
C ASN A 63 -15.70 1.54 -19.49
N VAL A 64 -14.40 1.51 -19.18
CA VAL A 64 -13.56 0.32 -19.25
C VAL A 64 -12.57 0.32 -18.10
N ALA A 65 -12.36 -0.83 -17.49
CA ALA A 65 -11.31 -1.06 -16.51
C ALA A 65 -10.40 -2.22 -16.96
N PRO A 66 -9.15 -2.28 -16.47
CA PRO A 66 -8.27 -3.43 -16.71
C PRO A 66 -8.91 -4.73 -16.24
N ARG A 67 -8.60 -5.82 -16.95
CA ARG A 67 -9.13 -7.15 -16.63
C ARG A 67 -8.34 -7.79 -15.49
N GLY A 68 -9.04 -8.56 -14.65
CA GLY A 68 -8.43 -9.33 -13.57
C GLY A 68 -8.94 -8.91 -12.20
N PHE A 69 -8.30 -9.43 -11.17
CA PHE A 69 -8.48 -9.08 -9.75
C PHE A 69 -9.88 -9.26 -9.18
N VAL A 70 -10.74 -10.02 -9.85
CA VAL A 70 -12.16 -10.18 -9.47
C VAL A 70 -12.32 -10.76 -8.07
N ARG A 71 -11.42 -11.68 -7.67
CA ARG A 71 -11.48 -12.28 -6.33
C ARG A 71 -10.96 -11.33 -5.26
N PHE A 72 -9.89 -10.61 -5.57
CA PHE A 72 -9.34 -9.60 -4.69
C PHE A 72 -10.36 -8.49 -4.42
N PHE A 73 -10.94 -7.91 -5.46
CA PHE A 73 -12.00 -6.90 -5.32
C PHE A 73 -13.23 -7.46 -4.61
N GLY A 74 -13.61 -8.71 -4.91
CA GLY A 74 -14.70 -9.37 -4.21
C GLY A 74 -14.41 -9.62 -2.73
N ALA A 75 -13.15 -9.87 -2.32
CA ALA A 75 -12.77 -9.98 -0.93
C ALA A 75 -12.87 -8.61 -0.23
N LEU A 76 -12.37 -7.54 -0.85
CA LEU A 76 -12.49 -6.17 -0.32
C LEU A 76 -13.96 -5.75 -0.18
N ALA A 77 -14.78 -6.01 -1.19
CA ALA A 77 -16.21 -5.70 -1.14
C ALA A 77 -16.89 -6.41 0.04
N ARG A 78 -16.63 -7.71 0.23
CA ARG A 78 -17.16 -8.46 1.39
C ARG A 78 -16.68 -7.91 2.74
N MET A 79 -15.45 -7.39 2.82
CA MET A 79 -14.97 -6.72 4.04
C MET A 79 -15.71 -5.41 4.27
N ALA A 80 -15.88 -4.59 3.24
CA ALA A 80 -16.64 -3.34 3.30
C ALA A 80 -18.11 -3.58 3.71
N ASP A 81 -18.77 -4.59 3.12
CA ASP A 81 -20.14 -4.99 3.45
C ASP A 81 -20.32 -5.43 4.91
N ARG A 82 -19.24 -5.93 5.54
CA ARG A 82 -19.20 -6.28 6.97
C ARG A 82 -18.85 -5.09 7.87
N GLY A 83 -18.66 -3.90 7.30
CA GLY A 83 -18.37 -2.67 8.02
C GLY A 83 -16.89 -2.39 8.28
N VAL A 84 -15.98 -3.15 7.67
CA VAL A 84 -14.54 -2.84 7.71
C VAL A 84 -14.30 -1.57 6.89
N LYS A 85 -13.70 -0.55 7.49
CA LYS A 85 -13.31 0.66 6.77
C LYS A 85 -12.04 0.40 5.98
N ILE A 86 -12.08 0.63 4.67
CA ILE A 86 -10.94 0.40 3.79
C ILE A 86 -10.40 1.76 3.33
N HIS A 87 -9.08 1.94 3.44
CA HIS A 87 -8.36 3.14 3.03
C HIS A 87 -7.29 2.75 2.01
N TRP A 88 -7.44 3.20 0.76
CA TRP A 88 -6.50 2.92 -0.30
C TRP A 88 -5.64 4.14 -0.61
N PHE A 89 -4.36 4.05 -0.30
CA PHE A 89 -3.37 5.05 -0.64
C PHE A 89 -2.87 4.83 -2.06
N ILE A 90 -2.81 5.89 -2.82
CA ILE A 90 -2.25 5.85 -4.18
C ILE A 90 -0.74 5.69 -4.08
N GLY A 91 -0.23 4.62 -4.70
CA GLY A 91 1.19 4.41 -4.94
C GLY A 91 1.65 4.99 -6.27
N ASN A 92 2.83 4.62 -6.71
CA ASN A 92 3.35 5.05 -8.02
C ASN A 92 2.96 4.11 -9.17
N HIS A 93 2.45 2.92 -8.89
CA HIS A 93 1.95 1.97 -9.87
C HIS A 93 0.43 2.06 -10.10
N ASP A 94 -0.35 2.33 -9.07
CA ASP A 94 -1.81 2.44 -9.12
C ASP A 94 -2.31 3.89 -9.04
N ILE A 95 -1.55 4.81 -9.65
CA ILE A 95 -1.75 6.27 -9.60
C ILE A 95 -3.08 6.74 -10.23
N TRP A 96 -3.71 5.94 -11.11
CA TRP A 96 -4.91 6.32 -11.85
C TRP A 96 -6.17 5.62 -11.35
N LEU A 97 -6.26 5.53 -10.04
CA LEU A 97 -7.46 5.15 -9.29
C LEU A 97 -8.32 6.41 -9.09
N PHE A 98 -9.49 6.46 -9.71
CA PHE A 98 -10.32 7.67 -9.68
C PHE A 98 -11.61 7.48 -8.88
N ASP A 99 -12.66 6.94 -9.51
CA ASP A 99 -13.98 6.85 -8.92
C ASP A 99 -14.62 5.45 -9.03
N TYR A 100 -14.25 4.65 -10.00
CA TYR A 100 -14.89 3.37 -10.27
C TYR A 100 -14.77 2.40 -9.06
N LEU A 101 -13.57 1.97 -8.72
CA LEU A 101 -13.38 1.03 -7.61
C LEU A 101 -13.81 1.62 -6.27
N ARG A 102 -13.56 2.91 -6.06
CA ARG A 102 -13.99 3.62 -4.87
C ARG A 102 -15.51 3.53 -4.68
N ASN A 103 -16.29 3.75 -5.73
CA ASN A 103 -17.75 3.75 -5.67
C ASN A 103 -18.31 2.32 -5.60
N GLU A 104 -17.70 1.36 -6.32
CA GLU A 104 -18.15 -0.03 -6.35
C GLU A 104 -17.88 -0.80 -5.04
N ILE A 105 -16.75 -0.52 -4.37
CA ILE A 105 -16.33 -1.23 -3.16
C ILE A 105 -16.61 -0.42 -1.89
N GLY A 106 -16.66 0.92 -1.99
CA GLY A 106 -16.96 1.78 -0.84
C GLY A 106 -15.74 2.10 0.03
N PHE A 107 -14.55 2.26 -0.55
CA PHE A 107 -13.35 2.66 0.18
C PHE A 107 -12.98 4.14 0.01
N GLU A 108 -12.17 4.64 0.94
CA GLU A 108 -11.56 5.96 0.83
C GLU A 108 -10.28 5.88 -0.02
N VAL A 109 -10.10 6.84 -0.94
CA VAL A 109 -8.85 7.01 -1.69
C VAL A 109 -8.05 8.17 -1.10
N VAL A 110 -6.77 7.91 -0.82
CA VAL A 110 -5.84 8.90 -0.27
C VAL A 110 -4.68 9.12 -1.26
N ASP A 111 -4.52 10.34 -1.78
CA ASP A 111 -3.36 10.71 -2.60
C ASP A 111 -2.36 11.52 -1.77
N GLY A 112 -1.20 10.92 -1.49
CA GLY A 112 -0.14 11.50 -0.69
C GLY A 112 -0.02 10.91 0.70
N TYR A 113 -0.01 11.74 1.74
CA TYR A 113 0.05 11.29 3.13
C TYR A 113 -1.12 11.83 3.95
N VAL A 114 -1.37 11.19 5.07
CA VAL A 114 -2.35 11.66 6.05
C VAL A 114 -1.81 11.43 7.47
N VAL A 115 -2.14 12.34 8.37
CA VAL A 115 -1.96 12.13 9.81
C VAL A 115 -3.33 11.82 10.41
N ARG A 116 -3.43 10.68 11.09
CA ARG A 116 -4.68 10.23 11.73
C ARG A 116 -4.45 9.79 13.16
N GLU A 117 -5.44 10.01 13.98
CA GLU A 117 -5.54 9.37 15.27
C GLU A 117 -6.24 8.02 15.11
N ILE A 118 -5.57 6.94 15.50
CA ILE A 118 -6.05 5.57 15.43
C ILE A 118 -5.92 4.97 16.82
N LEU A 119 -7.05 4.65 17.47
CA LEU A 119 -7.10 4.06 18.81
C LEU A 119 -6.20 4.80 19.83
N GLY A 120 -6.22 6.14 19.80
CA GLY A 120 -5.50 6.99 20.75
C GLY A 120 -4.02 7.21 20.42
N LYS A 121 -3.53 6.80 19.27
CA LYS A 121 -2.17 7.02 18.78
C LYS A 121 -2.18 7.78 17.46
N ARG A 122 -1.18 8.63 17.25
CA ARG A 122 -1.05 9.45 16.04
C ARG A 122 -0.18 8.74 15.01
N PHE A 123 -0.76 8.46 13.86
CA PHE A 123 -0.13 7.78 12.73
C PHE A 123 0.10 8.75 11.57
N PHE A 124 1.33 8.80 11.09
CA PHE A 124 1.65 9.33 9.77
C PHE A 124 1.64 8.17 8.76
N LEU A 125 0.73 8.21 7.81
CA LEU A 125 0.52 7.14 6.84
C LEU A 125 0.80 7.66 5.42
N SER A 126 1.61 6.95 4.66
CA SER A 126 1.89 7.26 3.25
C SER A 126 2.37 6.02 2.51
N HIS A 127 2.22 6.01 1.18
CA HIS A 127 2.94 5.00 0.39
C HIS A 127 4.47 5.18 0.51
N GLY A 128 4.96 6.41 0.45
CA GLY A 128 6.39 6.72 0.60
C GLY A 128 7.03 7.35 -0.65
N ASP A 129 6.46 7.18 -1.83
CA ASP A 129 6.96 7.72 -3.10
C ASP A 129 6.94 9.25 -3.20
N GLY A 130 6.07 9.88 -2.41
CA GLY A 130 5.77 11.30 -2.45
C GLY A 130 6.33 12.13 -1.31
N VAL A 131 7.10 11.55 -0.39
CA VAL A 131 7.64 12.23 0.80
C VAL A 131 9.16 12.38 0.74
N GLY A 132 9.69 13.37 1.44
CA GLY A 132 11.13 13.65 1.47
C GLY A 132 11.67 14.34 0.22
N LYS A 133 12.98 14.24 0.02
CA LYS A 133 13.71 14.90 -1.09
C LYS A 133 13.62 14.05 -2.35
N LEU A 134 12.68 14.37 -3.23
CA LEU A 134 12.51 13.68 -4.50
C LEU A 134 13.53 14.14 -5.54
N LYS A 135 14.09 13.20 -6.31
CA LYS A 135 14.93 13.50 -7.47
C LYS A 135 14.13 14.32 -8.50
N PRO A 136 14.73 15.35 -9.15
CA PRO A 136 13.99 16.24 -10.06
C PRO A 136 13.25 15.50 -11.19
N GLY A 137 13.87 14.50 -11.81
CA GLY A 137 13.25 13.68 -12.86
C GLY A 137 12.03 12.90 -12.37
N PHE A 138 12.10 12.30 -11.18
CA PHE A 138 10.98 11.59 -10.58
C PHE A 138 9.83 12.56 -10.22
N ARG A 139 10.16 13.72 -9.67
CA ARG A 139 9.17 14.77 -9.38
C ARG A 139 8.44 15.25 -10.63
N PHE A 140 9.17 15.43 -11.74
CA PHE A 140 8.58 15.79 -13.03
C PHE A 140 7.64 14.68 -13.54
N LEU A 141 8.08 13.42 -13.52
CA LEU A 141 7.29 12.28 -13.97
C LEU A 141 6.00 12.11 -13.12
N ARG A 142 6.15 12.25 -11.81
CA ARG A 142 5.02 12.21 -10.87
C ARG A 142 4.00 13.32 -11.16
N ALA A 143 4.46 14.55 -11.45
CA ALA A 143 3.60 15.66 -11.84
C ALA A 143 2.91 15.40 -13.18
N LEU A 144 3.62 14.85 -14.17
CA LEU A 144 3.07 14.49 -15.47
C LEU A 144 1.94 13.48 -15.36
N PHE A 145 2.13 12.42 -14.60
CA PHE A 145 1.13 11.36 -14.42
C PHE A 145 -0.10 11.82 -13.63
N ARG A 146 0.04 12.84 -12.76
CA ARG A 146 -1.08 13.45 -12.03
C ARG A 146 -1.74 14.61 -12.80
N ASN A 147 -1.16 15.05 -13.91
CA ASN A 147 -1.74 16.12 -14.71
C ASN A 147 -3.01 15.65 -15.43
N LYS A 148 -4.14 16.31 -15.17
CA LYS A 148 -5.45 15.92 -15.72
C LYS A 148 -5.52 15.97 -17.25
N VAL A 149 -4.76 16.87 -17.90
CA VAL A 149 -4.70 16.94 -19.37
C VAL A 149 -3.97 15.73 -19.91
N CYS A 150 -2.82 15.39 -19.31
CA CYS A 150 -2.04 14.21 -19.70
C CYS A 150 -2.85 12.91 -19.48
N GLN A 151 -3.61 12.82 -18.36
CA GLN A 151 -4.51 11.71 -18.11
C GLN A 151 -5.60 11.58 -19.18
N LYS A 152 -6.22 12.70 -19.61
CA LYS A 152 -7.22 12.69 -20.69
C LYS A 152 -6.62 12.27 -22.04
N LEU A 153 -5.41 12.75 -22.36
CA LEU A 153 -4.70 12.34 -23.59
C LEU A 153 -4.34 10.86 -23.53
N TYR A 154 -3.89 10.36 -22.38
CA TYR A 154 -3.63 8.94 -22.17
C TYR A 154 -4.91 8.10 -22.33
N ALA A 155 -6.04 8.55 -21.80
CA ALA A 155 -7.33 7.89 -21.95
C ALA A 155 -7.84 7.84 -23.39
N ALA A 156 -7.40 8.77 -24.27
CA ALA A 156 -7.74 8.77 -25.68
C ALA A 156 -7.00 7.70 -26.50
N VAL A 157 -5.91 7.15 -25.95
CA VAL A 157 -5.19 6.04 -26.57
C VAL A 157 -5.91 4.73 -26.26
N HIS A 158 -6.00 3.83 -27.24
CA HIS A 158 -6.70 2.56 -27.04
C HIS A 158 -6.08 1.74 -25.89
N PRO A 159 -6.87 1.19 -24.95
CA PRO A 159 -6.39 0.49 -23.76
C PRO A 159 -5.36 -0.62 -24.04
N ARG A 160 -5.47 -1.31 -25.19
CA ARG A 160 -4.50 -2.31 -25.61
C ARG A 160 -3.06 -1.78 -25.65
N TRP A 161 -2.89 -0.55 -26.13
CA TRP A 161 -1.57 0.05 -26.28
C TRP A 161 -1.04 0.61 -24.95
N THR A 162 -1.90 1.25 -24.19
CA THR A 162 -1.53 1.83 -22.88
C THR A 162 -1.19 0.75 -21.88
N ILE A 163 -1.97 -0.33 -21.81
CA ILE A 163 -1.69 -1.47 -20.91
C ILE A 163 -0.38 -2.16 -21.31
N ALA A 164 -0.16 -2.43 -22.62
CA ALA A 164 1.08 -3.05 -23.08
C ALA A 164 2.32 -2.18 -22.79
N PHE A 165 2.20 -0.86 -22.95
CA PHE A 165 3.25 0.08 -22.60
C PHE A 165 3.54 0.07 -21.09
N ALA A 166 2.51 0.14 -20.26
CA ALA A 166 2.64 0.17 -18.81
C ALA A 166 3.32 -1.11 -18.26
N HIS A 167 2.90 -2.29 -18.71
CA HIS A 167 3.54 -3.55 -18.33
C HIS A 167 5.03 -3.58 -18.75
N ARG A 168 5.34 -3.11 -19.95
CA ARG A 168 6.73 -3.04 -20.42
C ARG A 168 7.57 -2.06 -19.60
N TRP A 169 6.97 -0.96 -19.18
CA TRP A 169 7.61 0.04 -18.33
C TRP A 169 7.85 -0.51 -16.91
N SER A 170 6.83 -1.12 -16.30
CA SER A 170 6.94 -1.72 -14.96
C SER A 170 8.04 -2.78 -14.92
N THR A 171 8.08 -3.70 -15.90
CA THR A 171 9.07 -4.78 -15.95
C THR A 171 10.50 -4.28 -16.18
N SER A 172 10.68 -3.16 -16.90
CA SER A 172 12.03 -2.66 -17.20
C SER A 172 12.65 -1.81 -16.08
N SER A 173 11.86 -1.40 -15.12
CA SER A 173 12.29 -0.45 -14.09
C SER A 173 12.85 -1.10 -12.81
N ARG A 174 12.64 -2.38 -12.61
CA ARG A 174 13.10 -3.12 -11.42
C ARG A 174 13.46 -4.57 -11.77
N ASP A 175 14.56 -5.03 -11.18
CA ASP A 175 14.94 -6.44 -11.16
C ASP A 175 14.37 -7.06 -9.88
N TYR A 176 13.32 -7.88 -10.02
CA TYR A 176 12.66 -8.61 -8.92
C TYR A 176 13.25 -10.01 -8.72
N SER A 177 14.47 -10.25 -9.16
CA SER A 177 15.13 -11.53 -8.92
C SER A 177 15.34 -11.77 -7.41
N PRO A 178 15.31 -13.01 -6.94
CA PRO A 178 15.59 -13.34 -5.53
C PRO A 178 16.94 -12.82 -5.03
N GLU A 179 17.85 -12.51 -5.95
CA GLU A 179 19.21 -12.04 -5.65
C GLU A 179 19.23 -10.52 -5.34
N ASN A 180 18.20 -9.77 -5.76
CA ASN A 180 18.12 -8.32 -5.65
C ASN A 180 17.01 -7.86 -4.68
N ILE A 181 16.82 -8.57 -3.56
CA ILE A 181 15.87 -8.15 -2.53
C ILE A 181 16.40 -6.87 -1.87
N PRO A 182 15.66 -5.74 -1.91
CA PRO A 182 16.08 -4.51 -1.25
C PRO A 182 16.32 -4.74 0.24
N GLN A 183 17.43 -4.21 0.75
CA GLN A 183 17.80 -4.34 2.15
C GLN A 183 17.94 -2.96 2.79
N PHE A 184 17.73 -2.92 4.09
CA PHE A 184 18.01 -1.73 4.88
C PHE A 184 19.53 -1.53 5.02
N GLU A 185 20.04 -0.43 4.46
CA GLU A 185 21.47 -0.12 4.45
C GLU A 185 21.90 0.85 5.57
N GLY A 186 21.01 1.13 6.51
CA GLY A 186 21.25 2.04 7.62
C GLY A 186 20.42 3.33 7.55
N GLU A 187 20.28 3.95 8.69
CA GLU A 187 19.37 5.10 8.90
C GLU A 187 19.74 6.32 8.03
N ASP A 188 21.03 6.56 7.83
CA ASP A 188 21.51 7.71 7.05
C ASP A 188 21.31 7.53 5.54
N LYS A 189 21.07 6.31 5.10
CA LYS A 189 20.84 5.97 3.68
C LYS A 189 19.36 5.81 3.36
N GLU A 190 18.48 5.64 4.36
CA GLU A 190 17.06 5.43 4.14
C GLU A 190 16.30 6.77 4.13
N PRO A 191 15.81 7.21 2.94
CA PRO A 191 15.16 8.53 2.81
C PRO A 191 13.92 8.70 3.68
N LEU A 192 13.17 7.60 3.94
CA LEU A 192 11.96 7.66 4.78
C LEU A 192 12.30 7.83 6.25
N VAL A 193 13.42 7.28 6.73
CA VAL A 193 13.92 7.51 8.09
C VAL A 193 14.34 8.99 8.26
N GLN A 194 15.09 9.50 7.29
CA GLN A 194 15.52 10.90 7.30
C GLN A 194 14.32 11.85 7.30
N PHE A 195 13.36 11.61 6.39
CA PHE A 195 12.14 12.42 6.32
C PHE A 195 11.34 12.37 7.63
N SER A 196 11.16 11.20 8.23
CA SER A 196 10.41 11.06 9.48
C SER A 196 11.06 11.83 10.64
N ARG A 197 12.40 11.82 10.70
CA ARG A 197 13.14 12.64 11.68
C ARG A 197 13.01 14.15 11.42
N GLU A 198 13.11 14.57 10.17
CA GLU A 198 12.89 15.96 9.77
C GLU A 198 11.45 16.39 10.13
N TYR A 199 10.46 15.53 9.85
CA TYR A 199 9.05 15.79 10.16
C TYR A 199 8.80 15.95 11.68
N LEU A 200 9.35 15.05 12.51
CA LEU A 200 9.26 15.13 13.97
C LEU A 200 9.89 16.39 14.53
N ARG A 201 11.01 16.82 13.97
CA ARG A 201 11.74 18.01 14.43
C ARG A 201 11.04 19.30 14.00
N ASP A 202 10.58 19.37 12.74
CA ASP A 202 10.24 20.64 12.10
C ASP A 202 8.72 20.85 11.94
N VAL A 203 7.91 19.78 12.00
CA VAL A 203 6.48 19.84 11.69
C VAL A 203 5.61 19.38 12.85
N ASP A 204 5.75 18.14 13.29
CA ASP A 204 4.89 17.56 14.34
C ASP A 204 5.63 16.48 15.14
N SER A 205 6.03 16.84 16.36
CA SER A 205 6.74 15.96 17.29
C SER A 205 5.84 14.94 17.99
N SER A 206 4.53 15.00 17.78
CA SER A 206 3.55 14.15 18.48
C SER A 206 3.16 12.89 17.69
N ILE A 207 3.78 12.61 16.56
CA ILE A 207 3.55 11.40 15.80
C ILE A 207 4.10 10.19 16.58
N ASP A 208 3.25 9.20 16.85
CA ASP A 208 3.66 7.94 17.48
C ASP A 208 4.23 6.95 16.46
N TYR A 209 3.59 6.84 15.28
CA TYR A 209 3.95 5.86 14.24
C TYR A 209 4.04 6.49 12.87
N PHE A 210 5.11 6.20 12.14
CA PHE A 210 5.24 6.43 10.70
C PHE A 210 5.11 5.09 10.01
N VAL A 211 4.14 4.91 9.10
CA VAL A 211 3.94 3.64 8.40
C VAL A 211 4.01 3.87 6.90
N TYR A 212 4.89 3.11 6.23
CA TYR A 212 5.20 3.25 4.80
C TYR A 212 5.22 1.93 4.05
N GLY A 213 5.04 2.00 2.74
CA GLY A 213 5.38 0.99 1.74
C GLY A 213 6.59 1.40 0.90
N HIS A 214 6.50 1.18 -0.44
CA HIS A 214 7.37 1.68 -1.50
C HIS A 214 8.81 1.15 -1.53
N ARG A 215 9.43 0.97 -0.38
CA ARG A 215 10.85 0.62 -0.30
C ARG A 215 11.12 -0.88 -0.41
N HIS A 216 10.08 -1.70 -0.29
CA HIS A 216 10.17 -3.17 -0.30
C HIS A 216 11.16 -3.74 0.74
N ILE A 217 11.42 -3.00 1.81
CA ILE A 217 12.26 -3.44 2.94
C ILE A 217 11.40 -3.65 4.18
N LEU A 218 11.76 -4.61 5.00
CA LEU A 218 11.17 -4.77 6.33
C LEU A 218 11.96 -3.91 7.31
N LEU A 219 11.30 -2.90 7.87
CA LEU A 219 11.90 -2.06 8.90
C LEU A 219 10.88 -1.78 10.00
N ASP A 220 11.30 -1.96 11.23
CA ASP A 220 10.55 -1.58 12.42
C ASP A 220 11.56 -1.09 13.46
N MET A 221 11.63 0.22 13.64
CA MET A 221 12.62 0.83 14.54
C MET A 221 12.09 2.06 15.25
N ARG A 222 12.69 2.40 16.38
CA ARG A 222 12.41 3.64 17.11
C ARG A 222 13.23 4.80 16.57
N LEU A 223 12.61 5.97 16.50
CA LEU A 223 13.25 7.23 16.10
C LEU A 223 13.66 8.00 17.36
N VAL A 224 14.95 7.99 17.67
CA VAL A 224 15.51 8.75 18.80
C VAL A 224 15.61 10.24 18.41
N PRO A 225 15.29 11.23 19.32
CA PRO A 225 14.95 11.05 20.73
C PRO A 225 13.45 10.89 21.05
N ASN A 226 12.55 10.95 20.08
CA ASN A 226 11.11 11.17 20.30
C ASN A 226 10.32 9.91 20.69
N ASP A 227 10.92 8.74 20.79
CA ASP A 227 10.26 7.43 21.00
C ASP A 227 9.19 7.07 19.95
N SER A 228 9.09 7.84 18.87
CA SER A 228 8.25 7.52 17.72
C SER A 228 8.78 6.28 17.00
N ARG A 229 7.89 5.52 16.35
CA ARG A 229 8.29 4.33 15.60
C ARG A 229 8.12 4.55 14.10
N ILE A 230 9.10 4.13 13.30
CA ILE A 230 8.97 4.01 11.85
C ILE A 230 8.84 2.55 11.48
N VAL A 231 7.83 2.25 10.66
CA VAL A 231 7.57 0.92 10.11
C VAL A 231 7.52 1.03 8.60
N ILE A 232 8.35 0.25 7.90
CA ILE A 232 8.23 0.04 6.46
C ILE A 232 7.78 -1.40 6.26
N LEU A 233 6.63 -1.55 5.61
CA LEU A 233 5.87 -2.80 5.62
C LEU A 233 6.50 -3.95 4.83
N GLY A 234 7.55 -3.69 4.03
CA GLY A 234 8.05 -4.69 3.09
C GLY A 234 7.20 -4.78 1.84
N ASP A 235 6.94 -5.99 1.38
CA ASP A 235 6.16 -6.26 0.18
C ASP A 235 5.44 -7.61 0.23
N TRP A 236 4.63 -7.88 -0.79
CA TRP A 236 4.00 -9.18 -1.02
C TRP A 236 4.67 -9.96 -2.17
N ILE A 237 5.88 -9.57 -2.56
CA ILE A 237 6.70 -10.22 -3.59
C ILE A 237 7.64 -11.23 -2.93
N HIS A 238 8.35 -10.79 -1.88
CA HIS A 238 9.36 -11.58 -1.18
C HIS A 238 9.00 -11.84 0.28
N HIS A 239 8.45 -10.81 0.97
CA HIS A 239 8.28 -10.82 2.42
C HIS A 239 6.92 -11.36 2.86
N PHE A 240 5.84 -11.10 2.11
CA PHE A 240 4.46 -11.41 2.50
C PHE A 240 4.11 -10.82 3.87
N SER A 241 4.42 -9.57 4.06
CA SER A 241 4.35 -8.91 5.36
C SER A 241 3.16 -7.99 5.50
N TYR A 242 2.75 -7.78 6.74
CA TYR A 242 1.67 -6.87 7.10
C TYR A 242 1.90 -6.26 8.47
N GLY A 243 1.37 -5.07 8.69
CA GLY A 243 1.28 -4.45 10.00
C GLY A 243 -0.06 -4.77 10.65
N VAL A 244 -0.08 -4.90 11.98
CA VAL A 244 -1.32 -4.95 12.77
C VAL A 244 -1.17 -4.09 14.01
N TYR A 245 -2.18 -3.26 14.28
CA TYR A 245 -2.28 -2.44 15.50
C TYR A 245 -3.56 -2.81 16.26
N ASP A 246 -3.44 -3.11 17.54
CA ASP A 246 -4.54 -3.56 18.39
C ASP A 246 -4.99 -2.52 19.44
N GLY A 247 -4.50 -1.28 19.30
CA GLY A 247 -4.72 -0.19 20.27
C GLY A 247 -3.68 -0.13 21.37
N LYS A 248 -2.78 -1.10 21.47
CA LYS A 248 -1.70 -1.14 22.46
C LYS A 248 -0.33 -1.14 21.80
N ASP A 249 -0.11 -2.06 20.87
CA ASP A 249 1.16 -2.20 20.16
C ASP A 249 0.95 -2.39 18.67
N PHE A 250 1.95 -1.96 17.90
CA PHE A 250 2.04 -2.19 16.48
C PHE A 250 3.02 -3.35 16.22
N GLU A 251 2.56 -4.38 15.53
CA GLU A 251 3.38 -5.53 15.19
C GLU A 251 3.54 -5.63 13.66
N LEU A 252 4.79 -5.74 13.19
CA LEU A 252 5.11 -6.10 11.81
C LEU A 252 5.26 -7.62 11.73
N LYS A 253 4.40 -8.26 10.92
CA LYS A 253 4.28 -9.73 10.85
C LYS A 253 4.47 -10.25 9.43
N LEU A 254 4.90 -11.50 9.32
CA LEU A 254 4.94 -12.23 8.06
C LEU A 254 3.71 -13.14 7.94
N TYR A 255 3.05 -13.08 6.80
CA TYR A 255 1.95 -13.97 6.50
C TYR A 255 2.49 -15.31 5.98
N ARG A 256 2.09 -16.37 6.64
CA ARG A 256 2.35 -17.74 6.20
C ARG A 256 1.01 -18.39 5.87
N PRO A 257 0.76 -18.72 4.58
CA PRO A 257 -0.44 -19.46 4.21
C PRO A 257 -0.57 -20.75 5.00
N SER A 258 -1.78 -21.12 5.34
CA SER A 258 -2.05 -22.43 5.94
C SER A 258 -1.55 -23.52 5.00
N ALA A 259 -0.77 -24.46 5.50
CA ALA A 259 -0.36 -25.64 4.73
C ALA A 259 -1.63 -26.41 4.33
N LYS A 260 -2.00 -26.36 3.05
CA LYS A 260 -3.06 -27.20 2.48
C LYS A 260 -2.47 -28.48 1.95
#